data_03180c703a810e7ec06dae4e6dd9ec1a
#
_entry.id   03180c703a810e7ec06dae4e6dd9ec1a
#
_cell.length_a   1.000
_cell.length_b   1.000
_cell.length_c   1.000
_cell.angle_alpha   90.00
_cell.angle_beta   90.00
_cell.angle_gamma   90.00
#
_symmetry.space_group_name_H-M   'P 1'
#
loop_
_entity.id
_entity.type
_entity.pdbx_description
1 polymer ?
#
loop_
_entity_poly.entity_id
_entity_poly.type
_entity_poly.pdbx_seq_one_letter_code
_entity_poly.pdbx_strand_id
1 'polypeptide(L)'
;MRLSICILIFTSIVFTQERSVYRVQYAADEYDKYTSVGNLGLTITNFGILGNGWNRMEDGSIHPSCQYKQQTEILREQVEHFSYAGLWVGGIVDGERRVSTSIVDGVFESGSEGFELFAESQIRIQSSISSTTQDSMAKYYSPNAISHQDMSATFRDYGETVFDNLSIPNHIPLGLDIRLDSYAWNYAYADAFVILNYTFKNAS
;
A
#
# COMPACT_ATOMS: atom_id res chain seq x y z
N MET A 1 15.78 10.95 -25.44
CA MET A 1 14.33 10.92 -25.15
C MET A 1 14.17 11.20 -23.66
N ARG A 2 13.62 12.34 -23.34
CA ARG A 2 13.66 12.96 -22.01
C ARG A 2 12.66 12.27 -21.07
N LEU A 3 13.16 11.63 -20.05
CA LEU A 3 12.34 11.15 -18.91
C LEU A 3 12.07 12.35 -17.99
N SER A 4 11.11 13.19 -18.38
CA SER A 4 10.71 14.39 -17.62
C SER A 4 9.37 14.16 -16.91
N ILE A 5 9.12 12.96 -16.36
CA ILE A 5 7.77 12.64 -15.88
C ILE A 5 7.68 12.56 -14.35
N CYS A 6 8.78 12.51 -13.65
CA CYS A 6 8.75 12.50 -12.17
C CYS A 6 9.03 13.84 -11.50
N ILE A 7 8.99 14.93 -12.24
CA ILE A 7 9.10 16.29 -11.66
C ILE A 7 7.72 16.92 -11.55
N LEU A 8 6.75 16.08 -11.40
CA LEU A 8 5.45 16.59 -11.16
C LEU A 8 5.30 16.95 -9.70
N ILE A 9 5.23 18.26 -9.53
CA ILE A 9 4.45 18.93 -8.51
C ILE A 9 5.06 18.93 -7.13
N PHE A 10 6.17 19.61 -7.01
CA PHE A 10 6.41 20.38 -5.79
C PHE A 10 6.50 21.86 -6.15
N THR A 11 5.40 22.40 -6.66
CA THR A 11 5.23 23.84 -6.70
C THR A 11 4.75 24.31 -5.34
N SER A 12 5.65 24.98 -4.64
CA SER A 12 5.40 25.96 -3.59
C SER A 12 4.35 25.61 -2.53
N ILE A 13 4.76 24.79 -1.57
CA ILE A 13 4.20 24.89 -0.24
C ILE A 13 5.26 25.64 0.60
N VAL A 14 4.94 26.87 0.97
CA VAL A 14 5.70 27.62 1.98
C VAL A 14 5.35 26.97 3.31
N PHE A 15 6.29 26.23 3.88
CA PHE A 15 6.12 25.62 5.20
C PHE A 15 6.50 26.63 6.28
N THR A 16 5.53 27.02 7.06
CA THR A 16 5.79 27.49 8.43
C THR A 16 6.00 26.25 9.29
N GLN A 17 7.23 26.01 9.66
CA GLN A 17 7.64 24.87 10.43
C GLN A 17 7.30 25.08 11.91
N GLU A 18 6.14 24.59 12.36
CA GLU A 18 6.01 24.27 13.77
C GLU A 18 6.68 22.91 13.98
N ARG A 19 7.64 22.81 14.90
CA ARG A 19 8.21 21.52 15.31
C ARG A 19 7.10 20.65 15.87
N SER A 20 6.57 19.75 15.06
CA SER A 20 5.68 18.72 15.56
C SER A 20 6.51 17.79 16.46
N VAL A 21 6.11 17.73 17.72
CA VAL A 21 6.59 16.66 18.61
C VAL A 21 5.98 15.39 18.04
N TYR A 22 6.80 14.55 17.42
CA TYR A 22 6.36 13.22 16.97
C TYR A 22 5.75 12.50 18.18
N ARG A 23 4.46 12.32 18.15
CA ARG A 23 3.80 11.48 19.14
C ARG A 23 4.15 10.04 18.82
N VAL A 24 4.85 9.38 19.72
CA VAL A 24 4.97 7.92 19.70
C VAL A 24 3.55 7.36 19.78
N GLN A 25 3.04 6.88 18.69
CA GLN A 25 1.76 6.21 18.60
C GLN A 25 2.09 4.79 18.15
N TYR A 26 1.65 3.81 18.92
CA TYR A 26 1.81 2.40 18.54
C TYR A 26 1.24 2.21 17.13
N ALA A 27 2.04 1.63 16.26
CA ALA A 27 1.58 1.28 14.93
C ALA A 27 0.44 0.26 15.02
N ALA A 28 -0.51 0.34 14.11
CA ALA A 28 -1.49 -0.73 13.95
C ALA A 28 -0.79 -2.00 13.48
N ASP A 29 -1.41 -3.16 13.71
CA ASP A 29 -0.89 -4.43 13.21
C ASP A 29 -0.61 -4.32 11.70
N GLU A 30 0.58 -4.70 11.29
CA GLU A 30 0.95 -4.79 9.89
C GLU A 30 0.12 -5.87 9.22
N TYR A 31 -0.44 -5.55 8.06
CA TYR A 31 -1.44 -6.38 7.46
C TYR A 31 -1.37 -6.34 5.93
N ASP A 32 -1.70 -7.44 5.30
CA ASP A 32 -1.85 -7.52 3.86
C ASP A 32 -3.24 -8.05 3.46
N LYS A 33 -3.76 -7.54 2.37
CA LYS A 33 -4.98 -7.96 1.68
C LYS A 33 -4.71 -8.04 0.20
N TYR A 34 -5.49 -8.82 -0.52
CA TYR A 34 -5.34 -8.90 -1.97
C TYR A 34 -6.66 -8.60 -2.70
N THR A 35 -6.54 -8.15 -3.95
CA THR A 35 -7.70 -7.97 -4.82
C THR A 35 -8.22 -9.35 -5.24
N SER A 36 -9.48 -9.63 -4.92
CA SER A 36 -10.17 -10.87 -5.28
C SER A 36 -11.25 -10.66 -6.34
N VAL A 37 -11.33 -9.46 -6.89
CA VAL A 37 -12.24 -9.04 -7.92
C VAL A 37 -11.48 -8.87 -9.23
N GLY A 38 -12.10 -9.29 -10.35
CA GLY A 38 -11.45 -9.28 -11.66
C GLY A 38 -10.45 -10.41 -11.83
N ASN A 39 -9.59 -10.27 -12.82
CA ASN A 39 -8.59 -11.28 -13.19
C ASN A 39 -7.21 -11.03 -12.57
N LEU A 40 -7.00 -9.89 -11.90
CA LEU A 40 -5.72 -9.53 -11.33
C LEU A 40 -5.77 -9.58 -9.80
N GLY A 41 -5.06 -10.54 -9.21
CA GLY A 41 -4.80 -10.62 -7.77
C GLY A 41 -3.55 -9.83 -7.42
N LEU A 42 -3.72 -8.72 -6.70
CA LEU A 42 -2.63 -7.87 -6.24
C LEU A 42 -2.70 -7.77 -4.72
N THR A 43 -1.64 -8.17 -4.04
CA THR A 43 -1.52 -7.94 -2.60
C THR A 43 -1.14 -6.50 -2.31
N ILE A 44 -1.84 -5.91 -1.35
CA ILE A 44 -1.67 -4.55 -0.86
C ILE A 44 -1.40 -4.62 0.63
N THR A 45 -0.39 -3.90 1.09
CA THR A 45 -0.06 -3.79 2.51
C THR A 45 -0.37 -2.40 3.05
N ASN A 46 -0.44 -2.27 4.36
CA ASN A 46 -0.59 -0.98 5.05
C ASN A 46 0.76 -0.40 5.50
N PHE A 47 1.85 -0.82 4.86
CA PHE A 47 3.21 -0.29 5.10
C PHE A 47 3.98 -0.07 3.78
N GLY A 48 3.25 0.16 2.68
CA GLY A 48 3.80 0.67 1.43
C GLY A 48 4.40 -0.38 0.50
N ILE A 49 4.28 -1.68 0.79
CA ILE A 49 4.70 -2.76 -0.10
C ILE A 49 3.48 -3.28 -0.87
N LEU A 50 3.68 -3.64 -2.12
CA LEU A 50 2.73 -4.31 -2.98
C LEU A 50 3.28 -5.68 -3.36
N GLY A 51 2.42 -6.66 -3.45
CA GLY A 51 2.82 -8.03 -3.75
C GLY A 51 3.43 -8.75 -2.55
N ASN A 52 4.03 -9.91 -2.80
CA ASN A 52 4.65 -10.77 -1.81
C ASN A 52 3.79 -11.00 -0.57
N GLY A 53 2.64 -11.64 -0.76
CA GLY A 53 1.70 -11.88 0.32
C GLY A 53 2.35 -12.64 1.48
N TRP A 54 2.30 -12.06 2.68
CA TRP A 54 2.79 -12.68 3.91
C TRP A 54 1.75 -13.61 4.51
N ASN A 55 0.48 -13.25 4.36
CA ASN A 55 -0.62 -14.04 4.88
C ASN A 55 -0.91 -15.24 3.97
N ARG A 56 -1.37 -16.33 4.60
CA ARG A 56 -1.82 -17.52 3.89
C ARG A 56 -3.33 -17.50 3.77
N MET A 57 -3.80 -18.04 2.65
CA MET A 57 -5.20 -18.37 2.46
C MET A 57 -5.58 -19.62 3.29
N GLU A 58 -6.87 -19.90 3.40
CA GLU A 58 -7.38 -21.08 4.13
C GLU A 58 -6.83 -22.41 3.57
N ASP A 59 -6.56 -22.47 2.28
CA ASP A 59 -5.97 -23.63 1.60
C ASP A 59 -4.45 -23.76 1.80
N GLY A 60 -3.83 -22.82 2.52
CA GLY A 60 -2.39 -22.77 2.81
C GLY A 60 -1.53 -22.10 1.74
N SER A 61 -2.11 -21.67 0.61
CA SER A 61 -1.42 -20.87 -0.38
C SER A 61 -1.13 -19.46 0.18
N ILE A 62 -0.17 -18.77 -0.40
CA ILE A 62 0.12 -17.35 -0.07
C ILE A 62 -0.78 -16.43 -0.90
N HIS A 63 -0.99 -15.20 -0.41
CA HIS A 63 -1.67 -14.20 -1.21
C HIS A 63 -0.91 -13.93 -2.53
N PRO A 64 -1.63 -13.66 -3.64
CA PRO A 64 -0.99 -13.42 -4.93
C PRO A 64 -0.16 -12.14 -4.88
N SER A 65 1.05 -12.16 -5.43
CA SER A 65 1.87 -10.95 -5.50
C SER A 65 1.30 -9.95 -6.50
N CYS A 66 1.26 -10.33 -7.77
CA CYS A 66 0.54 -9.65 -8.83
C CYS A 66 0.18 -10.69 -9.89
N GLN A 67 -0.80 -11.51 -9.59
CA GLN A 67 -1.12 -12.70 -10.35
C GLN A 67 -2.27 -12.47 -11.31
N TYR A 68 -2.02 -12.64 -12.61
CA TYR A 68 -3.07 -12.62 -13.62
C TYR A 68 -3.82 -13.96 -13.64
N LYS A 69 -5.12 -13.91 -13.86
CA LYS A 69 -6.03 -15.06 -13.79
C LYS A 69 -5.95 -15.82 -12.47
N GLN A 70 -5.81 -15.12 -11.39
CA GLN A 70 -5.74 -15.67 -10.02
C GLN A 70 -6.94 -16.59 -9.64
N GLN A 71 -8.06 -16.46 -10.34
CA GLN A 71 -9.28 -17.24 -10.07
C GLN A 71 -9.37 -18.51 -10.93
N THR A 72 -8.39 -18.77 -11.81
CA THR A 72 -8.39 -20.00 -12.60
C THR A 72 -7.79 -21.16 -11.81
N GLU A 73 -8.41 -22.34 -11.89
CA GLU A 73 -7.86 -23.58 -11.33
C GLU A 73 -6.68 -24.11 -12.18
N ILE A 74 -6.44 -23.54 -13.36
CA ILE A 74 -5.38 -23.96 -14.26
C ILE A 74 -4.09 -23.21 -13.91
N LEU A 75 -3.25 -23.79 -13.07
CA LEU A 75 -2.02 -23.19 -12.58
C LEU A 75 -1.11 -22.58 -13.67
N ARG A 76 -1.04 -23.24 -14.85
CA ARG A 76 -0.23 -22.73 -15.97
C ARG A 76 -0.76 -21.42 -16.58
N GLU A 77 -2.00 -21.03 -16.28
CA GLU A 77 -2.60 -19.79 -16.74
C GLU A 77 -2.45 -18.66 -15.70
N GLN A 78 -2.05 -19.00 -14.49
CA GLN A 78 -1.73 -18.05 -13.44
C GLN A 78 -0.31 -17.52 -13.71
N VAL A 79 -0.20 -16.23 -13.96
CA VAL A 79 1.08 -15.58 -14.26
C VAL A 79 1.34 -14.49 -13.22
N GLU A 80 2.39 -14.67 -12.44
CA GLU A 80 2.90 -13.63 -11.56
C GLU A 80 3.69 -12.60 -12.37
N HIS A 81 3.26 -11.34 -12.33
CA HIS A 81 3.89 -10.25 -13.08
C HIS A 81 5.05 -9.60 -12.33
N PHE A 82 5.02 -9.64 -11.01
CA PHE A 82 6.15 -9.25 -10.15
C PHE A 82 6.05 -9.97 -8.79
N SER A 83 7.16 -10.10 -8.10
CA SER A 83 7.17 -10.65 -6.75
C SER A 83 6.73 -9.61 -5.72
N TYR A 84 7.26 -8.39 -5.85
CA TYR A 84 6.90 -7.26 -4.98
C TYR A 84 7.28 -5.93 -5.65
N ALA A 85 6.67 -4.87 -5.15
CA ALA A 85 7.02 -3.49 -5.43
C ALA A 85 6.94 -2.67 -4.14
N GLY A 86 7.66 -1.57 -4.06
CA GLY A 86 7.67 -0.73 -2.88
C GLY A 86 7.57 0.75 -3.20
N LEU A 87 6.92 1.49 -2.33
CA LEU A 87 6.85 2.94 -2.41
C LEU A 87 8.16 3.55 -1.93
N TRP A 88 8.73 4.43 -2.73
CA TRP A 88 9.86 5.27 -2.37
C TRP A 88 9.44 6.74 -2.47
N VAL A 89 9.67 7.49 -1.41
CA VAL A 89 9.34 8.91 -1.36
C VAL A 89 10.59 9.70 -0.98
N GLY A 90 10.94 10.68 -1.79
CA GLY A 90 12.09 11.56 -1.55
C GLY A 90 11.67 13.01 -1.42
N GLY A 91 12.37 13.77 -0.59
CA GLY A 91 12.13 15.19 -0.37
C GLY A 91 13.34 15.94 0.18
N ILE A 92 13.17 17.24 0.35
CA ILE A 92 14.13 18.09 1.03
C ILE A 92 13.46 18.64 2.29
N VAL A 93 14.07 18.36 3.44
CA VAL A 93 13.62 18.83 4.75
C VAL A 93 14.80 19.54 5.42
N ASP A 94 14.60 20.79 5.82
CA ASP A 94 15.65 21.63 6.43
C ASP A 94 16.92 21.77 5.56
N GLY A 95 16.76 21.73 4.23
CA GLY A 95 17.88 21.79 3.28
C GLY A 95 18.58 20.44 3.03
N GLU A 96 18.22 19.39 3.74
CA GLU A 96 18.77 18.05 3.61
C GLU A 96 17.90 17.16 2.74
N ARG A 97 18.52 16.34 1.89
CA ARG A 97 17.83 15.32 1.08
C ARG A 97 17.52 14.12 1.95
N ARG A 98 16.27 13.73 1.95
CA ARG A 98 15.79 12.55 2.69
C ARG A 98 14.99 11.65 1.76
N VAL A 99 15.00 10.36 2.05
CA VAL A 99 14.23 9.34 1.33
C VAL A 99 13.62 8.40 2.36
N SER A 100 12.36 8.06 2.18
CA SER A 100 11.69 7.01 2.93
C SER A 100 11.28 5.90 1.97
N THR A 101 11.61 4.65 2.32
CA THR A 101 11.43 3.49 1.45
C THR A 101 10.66 2.39 2.17
N SER A 102 9.71 1.74 1.50
CA SER A 102 9.02 0.58 2.06
C SER A 102 9.81 -0.71 1.89
N ILE A 103 10.66 -0.79 0.89
CA ILE A 103 11.50 -1.96 0.62
C ILE A 103 12.75 -1.58 -0.14
N VAL A 104 13.87 -2.23 0.19
CA VAL A 104 15.14 -2.15 -0.52
C VAL A 104 15.59 -3.57 -0.83
N ASP A 105 16.06 -3.81 -2.04
CA ASP A 105 16.74 -5.02 -2.55
C ASP A 105 16.12 -6.39 -2.19
N GLY A 106 14.85 -6.43 -1.79
CA GLY A 106 14.14 -7.67 -1.46
C GLY A 106 14.36 -8.18 -0.05
N VAL A 107 14.98 -7.41 0.81
CA VAL A 107 15.05 -7.73 2.24
C VAL A 107 13.73 -7.40 2.91
N PHE A 108 13.16 -8.36 3.61
CA PHE A 108 11.87 -8.29 4.29
C PHE A 108 12.04 -8.44 5.80
N GLU A 109 12.95 -7.68 6.37
CA GLU A 109 13.16 -7.68 7.82
C GLU A 109 12.70 -6.35 8.41
N SER A 110 11.72 -6.43 9.30
CA SER A 110 11.27 -5.27 10.06
C SER A 110 12.43 -4.69 10.87
N GLY A 111 12.56 -3.37 10.88
CA GLY A 111 13.66 -2.68 11.55
C GLY A 111 14.95 -2.60 10.75
N SER A 112 14.99 -3.11 9.52
CA SER A 112 16.09 -2.94 8.59
C SER A 112 15.85 -1.78 7.62
N GLU A 113 16.88 -1.32 6.93
CA GLU A 113 16.75 -0.38 5.83
C GLU A 113 15.73 -0.91 4.82
N GLY A 114 14.81 -0.05 4.37
CA GLY A 114 13.76 -0.43 3.46
C GLY A 114 12.41 -0.81 4.07
N PHE A 115 12.29 -0.78 5.39
CA PHE A 115 11.00 -0.89 6.12
C PHE A 115 10.67 0.40 6.86
N GLU A 116 10.75 1.51 6.15
CA GLU A 116 10.68 2.86 6.72
C GLU A 116 9.27 3.46 6.67
N LEU A 117 8.28 2.65 6.26
CA LEU A 117 6.88 3.02 6.27
C LEU A 117 6.12 2.15 7.27
N PHE A 118 5.43 2.79 8.21
CA PHE A 118 4.80 2.14 9.36
C PHE A 118 3.29 2.18 9.24
N ALA A 119 2.64 1.04 9.48
CA ALA A 119 1.19 0.92 9.47
C ALA A 119 0.55 1.85 10.51
N GLU A 120 -0.47 2.60 10.10
CA GLU A 120 -1.28 3.44 10.98
C GLU A 120 -2.67 2.84 11.19
N SER A 121 -3.20 2.15 10.20
CA SER A 121 -4.51 1.51 10.25
C SER A 121 -4.49 0.16 9.54
N GLN A 122 -5.43 -0.70 9.90
CA GLN A 122 -5.72 -1.90 9.13
C GLN A 122 -6.30 -1.55 7.76
N ILE A 123 -6.12 -2.44 6.78
CA ILE A 123 -6.69 -2.27 5.45
C ILE A 123 -8.20 -2.41 5.52
N ARG A 124 -8.90 -1.35 5.12
CA ARG A 124 -10.35 -1.32 4.99
C ARG A 124 -10.77 -1.77 3.61
N ILE A 125 -11.79 -2.62 3.54
CA ILE A 125 -12.41 -3.06 2.28
C ILE A 125 -13.81 -2.45 2.17
N GLN A 126 -14.15 -1.98 0.97
CA GLN A 126 -15.48 -1.53 0.59
C GLN A 126 -15.83 -2.07 -0.80
N SER A 127 -17.12 -2.16 -1.13
CA SER A 127 -17.60 -2.63 -2.42
C SER A 127 -18.83 -1.86 -2.88
N SER A 128 -18.92 -1.56 -4.16
CA SER A 128 -20.13 -1.05 -4.80
C SER A 128 -21.15 -2.15 -5.12
N ILE A 129 -20.81 -3.44 -4.93
CA ILE A 129 -21.69 -4.56 -5.15
C ILE A 129 -22.76 -4.57 -4.07
N SER A 130 -24.02 -4.48 -4.48
CA SER A 130 -25.15 -4.42 -3.55
C SER A 130 -25.24 -5.66 -2.67
N SER A 131 -25.59 -5.46 -1.41
CA SER A 131 -25.82 -6.53 -0.43
C SER A 131 -26.97 -7.48 -0.79
N THR A 132 -27.76 -7.17 -1.82
CA THR A 132 -28.83 -8.04 -2.34
C THR A 132 -28.32 -9.12 -3.29
N THR A 133 -27.06 -9.04 -3.73
CA THR A 133 -26.44 -10.07 -4.58
C THR A 133 -25.86 -11.19 -3.73
N GLN A 134 -25.64 -12.34 -4.35
CA GLN A 134 -24.92 -13.48 -3.70
C GLN A 134 -23.39 -13.38 -3.87
N ASP A 135 -22.90 -12.24 -4.33
CA ASP A 135 -21.48 -11.99 -4.50
C ASP A 135 -20.78 -11.91 -3.13
N SER A 136 -19.60 -12.49 -3.03
CA SER A 136 -18.79 -12.49 -1.80
C SER A 136 -18.42 -11.06 -1.34
N MET A 137 -18.34 -10.11 -2.27
CA MET A 137 -18.04 -8.72 -1.97
C MET A 137 -19.25 -7.94 -1.42
N ALA A 138 -20.47 -8.48 -1.55
CA ALA A 138 -21.68 -7.82 -1.07
C ALA A 138 -21.66 -7.54 0.45
N LYS A 139 -20.95 -8.32 1.24
CA LYS A 139 -20.76 -8.09 2.68
C LYS A 139 -20.00 -6.79 3.01
N TYR A 140 -19.25 -6.26 2.04
CA TYR A 140 -18.50 -5.01 2.16
C TYR A 140 -19.20 -3.83 1.51
N TYR A 141 -20.47 -3.99 1.15
CA TYR A 141 -21.23 -2.95 0.46
C TYR A 141 -21.14 -1.60 1.14
N SER A 142 -20.86 -0.58 0.35
CA SER A 142 -20.87 0.82 0.77
C SER A 142 -21.35 1.68 -0.39
N PRO A 143 -22.29 2.61 -0.15
CA PRO A 143 -22.72 3.55 -1.18
C PRO A 143 -21.62 4.52 -1.62
N ASN A 144 -20.52 4.60 -0.88
CA ASN A 144 -19.37 5.43 -1.19
C ASN A 144 -18.25 4.68 -1.91
N ALA A 145 -18.42 3.37 -2.14
CA ALA A 145 -17.44 2.60 -2.88
C ALA A 145 -17.45 2.99 -4.38
N ILE A 146 -16.26 3.07 -4.96
CA ILE A 146 -16.03 3.47 -6.35
C ILE A 146 -15.99 2.26 -7.27
N SER A 147 -15.40 1.16 -6.80
CA SER A 147 -15.20 -0.05 -7.58
C SER A 147 -15.89 -1.26 -6.96
N HIS A 148 -15.75 -2.42 -7.58
CA HIS A 148 -16.28 -3.66 -7.00
C HIS A 148 -15.49 -4.11 -5.76
N GLN A 149 -14.22 -3.71 -5.66
CA GLN A 149 -13.41 -3.85 -4.46
C GLN A 149 -12.51 -2.64 -4.31
N ASP A 150 -12.85 -1.76 -3.37
CA ASP A 150 -11.98 -0.69 -2.92
C ASP A 150 -11.22 -1.17 -1.69
N MET A 151 -9.91 -0.95 -1.64
CA MET A 151 -9.14 -1.13 -0.42
C MET A 151 -8.45 0.19 -0.07
N SER A 152 -8.42 0.52 1.21
CA SER A 152 -7.71 1.71 1.69
C SER A 152 -6.86 1.38 2.90
N ALA A 153 -5.64 1.92 2.90
CA ALA A 153 -4.68 1.81 3.99
C ALA A 153 -4.06 3.16 4.29
N THR A 154 -3.70 3.39 5.54
CA THR A 154 -2.92 4.55 5.97
C THR A 154 -1.65 4.09 6.65
N PHE A 155 -0.56 4.77 6.35
CA PHE A 155 0.76 4.52 6.91
C PHE A 155 1.56 5.83 6.89
N ARG A 156 2.70 5.83 7.55
CA ARG A 156 3.55 7.00 7.73
C ARG A 156 5.01 6.63 7.69
N ASP A 157 5.88 7.60 7.45
CA ASP A 157 7.33 7.39 7.40
C ASP A 157 8.04 7.71 8.73
N TYR A 158 7.29 7.86 9.81
CA TYR A 158 7.82 8.14 11.15
C TYR A 158 7.12 7.27 12.19
N GLY A 159 7.82 6.90 13.25
CA GLY A 159 7.29 6.05 14.31
C GLY A 159 8.20 4.87 14.62
N GLU A 160 7.62 3.85 15.21
CA GLU A 160 8.29 2.61 15.57
C GLU A 160 7.52 1.42 14.98
N THR A 161 8.24 0.35 14.64
CA THR A 161 7.60 -0.88 14.15
C THR A 161 6.83 -1.58 15.26
N VAL A 162 5.78 -2.31 14.89
CA VAL A 162 4.96 -3.07 15.85
C VAL A 162 5.74 -4.23 16.46
N PHE A 163 6.66 -4.82 15.68
CA PHE A 163 7.29 -6.07 16.08
C PHE A 163 8.36 -5.91 17.15
N ASP A 164 9.11 -4.81 17.15
CA ASP A 164 10.29 -4.69 18.01
C ASP A 164 10.37 -3.39 18.80
N ASN A 165 9.44 -2.45 18.61
CA ASN A 165 9.57 -1.05 19.07
C ASN A 165 10.93 -0.44 18.70
N LEU A 166 11.50 -0.90 17.61
CA LEU A 166 12.80 -0.44 17.12
C LEU A 166 12.61 0.69 16.12
N SER A 167 13.38 1.74 16.32
CA SER A 167 13.59 2.73 15.27
C SER A 167 14.47 2.11 14.19
N ILE A 168 14.17 2.39 12.92
CA ILE A 168 15.01 1.93 11.82
C ILE A 168 16.34 2.69 11.87
N PRO A 169 17.48 1.98 11.92
CA PRO A 169 18.78 2.62 11.99
C PRO A 169 18.99 3.60 10.82
N ASN A 170 19.48 4.79 11.14
CA ASN A 170 19.78 5.85 10.17
C ASN A 170 18.60 6.41 9.36
N HIS A 171 17.37 5.98 9.63
CA HIS A 171 16.21 6.57 9.00
C HIS A 171 15.95 7.97 9.59
N ILE A 172 15.87 8.97 8.71
CA ILE A 172 15.48 10.33 9.06
C ILE A 172 14.21 10.64 8.27
N PRO A 173 13.04 10.61 8.94
CA PRO A 173 11.77 10.71 8.25
C PRO A 173 11.58 12.05 7.54
N LEU A 174 10.76 12.01 6.50
CA LEU A 174 10.23 13.20 5.81
C LEU A 174 9.08 13.86 6.59
N GLY A 175 8.43 13.12 7.49
CA GLY A 175 7.24 13.55 8.22
C GLY A 175 5.97 13.47 7.36
N LEU A 176 5.70 12.32 6.78
CA LEU A 176 4.57 12.10 5.87
C LEU A 176 3.53 11.14 6.44
N ASP A 177 2.27 11.57 6.41
CA ASP A 177 1.11 10.67 6.44
C ASP A 177 0.77 10.28 5.00
N ILE A 178 0.61 9.00 4.74
CA ILE A 178 0.37 8.46 3.41
C ILE A 178 -0.91 7.64 3.44
N ARG A 179 -1.77 7.84 2.45
CA ARG A 179 -2.93 7.01 2.21
C ARG A 179 -2.82 6.36 0.84
N LEU A 180 -3.04 5.07 0.79
CA LEU A 180 -3.21 4.29 -0.42
C LEU A 180 -4.68 3.90 -0.55
N ASP A 181 -5.28 4.22 -1.68
CA ASP A 181 -6.56 3.67 -2.12
C ASP A 181 -6.33 2.83 -3.38
N SER A 182 -6.90 1.63 -3.41
CA SER A 182 -6.87 0.77 -4.58
C SER A 182 -8.28 0.46 -5.06
N TYR A 183 -8.44 0.29 -6.38
CA TYR A 183 -9.72 0.06 -7.02
C TYR A 183 -9.63 -1.08 -8.03
N ALA A 184 -10.52 -2.05 -7.92
CA ALA A 184 -10.61 -3.20 -8.82
C ALA A 184 -12.06 -3.46 -9.27
N TRP A 185 -12.23 -3.85 -10.53
CA TRP A 185 -13.53 -4.12 -11.13
C TRP A 185 -13.61 -5.51 -11.75
N ASN A 186 -14.82 -6.02 -11.86
CA ASN A 186 -15.14 -7.29 -12.52
C ASN A 186 -15.85 -7.08 -13.87
N TYR A 187 -15.62 -5.94 -14.53
CA TYR A 187 -16.10 -5.72 -15.89
C TYR A 187 -15.07 -6.24 -16.88
N ALA A 188 -15.47 -6.95 -17.91
CA ALA A 188 -14.57 -7.55 -18.90
C ALA A 188 -13.56 -6.57 -19.56
N TYR A 189 -13.85 -5.28 -19.55
CA TYR A 189 -12.96 -4.23 -20.04
C TYR A 189 -12.05 -3.62 -18.94
N ALA A 190 -12.26 -4.00 -17.70
CA ALA A 190 -11.56 -3.42 -16.53
C ALA A 190 -11.09 -4.47 -15.51
N ASP A 191 -11.17 -5.74 -15.83
CA ASP A 191 -10.87 -6.85 -14.92
C ASP A 191 -9.39 -7.24 -14.85
N ALA A 192 -8.57 -6.62 -15.70
CA ALA A 192 -7.15 -6.94 -15.83
C ALA A 192 -6.22 -5.81 -15.36
N PHE A 193 -6.72 -4.87 -14.57
CA PHE A 193 -5.90 -3.84 -13.94
C PHE A 193 -6.44 -3.45 -12.55
N VAL A 194 -5.56 -2.90 -11.74
CA VAL A 194 -5.88 -2.28 -10.45
C VAL A 194 -5.36 -0.84 -10.49
N ILE A 195 -6.20 0.11 -10.08
CA ILE A 195 -5.77 1.50 -9.93
C ILE A 195 -5.28 1.69 -8.50
N LEU A 196 -4.11 2.29 -8.36
CA LEU A 196 -3.52 2.68 -7.08
C LEU A 196 -3.46 4.20 -7.02
N ASN A 197 -4.05 4.78 -5.99
CA ASN A 197 -4.06 6.20 -5.74
C ASN A 197 -3.39 6.52 -4.41
N TYR A 198 -2.27 7.22 -4.45
CA TYR A 198 -1.54 7.65 -3.27
C TYR A 198 -1.82 9.11 -2.95
N THR A 199 -2.17 9.37 -1.70
CA THR A 199 -2.33 10.72 -1.15
C THR A 199 -1.26 10.94 -0.09
N PHE A 200 -0.48 12.01 -0.23
CA PHE A 200 0.57 12.39 0.70
C PHE A 200 0.15 13.66 1.44
N LYS A 201 0.32 13.64 2.75
CA LYS A 201 0.10 14.79 3.62
C LYS A 201 1.34 15.01 4.45
N ASN A 202 1.81 16.24 4.50
CA ASN A 202 2.87 16.63 5.40
C ASN A 202 2.32 16.65 6.86
N ALA A 203 3.00 15.93 7.75
CA ALA A 203 2.68 15.82 9.16
C ALA A 203 3.67 16.59 10.06
N SER A 204 4.70 17.22 9.44
CA SER A 204 5.71 18.03 10.13
C SER A 204 5.33 19.49 10.29
#